data_eb02aeab1bcc56f3b59ca7743804bd2b
#
_entry.id   eb02aeab1bcc56f3b59ca7743804bd2b
#
_cell.length_a   1.000
_cell.length_b   1.000
_cell.length_c   1.000
_cell.angle_alpha   90.00
_cell.angle_beta   90.00
_cell.angle_gamma   90.00
#
_symmetry.space_group_name_H-M   'P 1'
#
loop_
_entity.id
_entity.type
_entity.pdbx_description
1 polymer ?
#
loop_
_entity_poly.entity_id
_entity_poly.type
_entity_poly.pdbx_seq_one_letter_code
_entity_poly.pdbx_strand_id
1 'polypeptide(L)'
;MNGLDDLLRPLVPGVLGVLVRRHGDFETCEDAVQEALIAAAAQWPVDGVPDNPAGWLITVASRRRVEMLRGDVARRYRWRV
;
A
#
# COMPACT_ATOMS: atom_id res chain seq x y z
N MET A 1 13.07 19.13 -3.80
CA MET A 1 11.81 18.64 -3.27
C MET A 1 10.99 17.99 -4.37
N ASN A 2 10.43 16.84 -4.12
CA ASN A 2 9.73 16.07 -5.15
C ASN A 2 8.25 16.42 -5.14
N GLY A 3 7.69 16.93 -6.26
CA GLY A 3 6.27 17.24 -6.39
C GLY A 3 5.37 16.02 -6.15
N LEU A 4 5.90 14.82 -6.40
CA LEU A 4 5.19 13.58 -6.13
C LEU A 4 4.97 13.36 -4.63
N ASP A 5 5.97 13.67 -3.81
CA ASP A 5 5.86 13.56 -2.36
C ASP A 5 4.77 14.50 -1.82
N ASP A 6 4.72 15.73 -2.34
CA ASP A 6 3.70 16.70 -1.97
C ASP A 6 2.29 16.23 -2.35
N LEU A 7 2.16 15.48 -3.44
CA LEU A 7 0.89 14.90 -3.87
C LEU A 7 0.49 13.71 -2.98
N LEU A 8 1.44 12.86 -2.62
CA LEU A 8 1.18 11.63 -1.89
C LEU A 8 0.90 11.84 -0.40
N ARG A 9 1.62 12.73 0.26
CA ARG A 9 1.48 12.93 1.71
C ARG A 9 0.06 13.19 2.18
N PRO A 10 -0.69 14.11 1.55
CA PRO A 10 -2.05 14.38 2.01
C PRO A 10 -3.01 13.20 1.84
N LEU A 11 -2.67 12.25 0.97
CA LEU A 11 -3.52 11.09 0.70
C LEU A 11 -3.37 9.99 1.73
N VAL A 12 -2.24 9.92 2.42
CA VAL A 12 -1.89 8.79 3.30
C VAL A 12 -2.92 8.56 4.41
N PRO A 13 -3.34 9.56 5.20
CA PRO A 13 -4.28 9.30 6.29
C PRO A 13 -5.61 8.72 5.81
N GLY A 14 -6.14 9.24 4.70
CA GLY A 14 -7.39 8.74 4.15
C GLY A 14 -7.29 7.30 3.64
N VAL A 15 -6.21 7.01 2.91
CA VAL A 15 -5.95 5.66 2.38
C VAL A 15 -5.79 4.67 3.53
N LEU A 16 -4.98 5.01 4.52
CA LEU A 16 -4.76 4.16 5.69
C LEU A 16 -6.07 3.95 6.46
N GLY A 17 -6.85 5.00 6.66
CA GLY A 17 -8.13 4.91 7.34
C GLY A 17 -9.10 3.95 6.67
N VAL A 18 -9.18 3.97 5.34
CA VAL A 18 -10.03 3.04 4.59
C VAL A 18 -9.57 1.60 4.80
N LEU A 19 -8.28 1.35 4.70
CA LEU A 19 -7.72 0.00 4.85
C LEU A 19 -7.94 -0.54 6.26
N VAL A 20 -7.71 0.27 7.28
CA VAL A 20 -7.89 -0.14 8.67
C VAL A 20 -9.35 -0.45 8.95
N ARG A 21 -10.28 0.36 8.45
CA ARG A 21 -11.71 0.10 8.61
C ARG A 21 -12.16 -1.20 7.94
N ARG A 22 -11.56 -1.52 6.80
CA ARG A 22 -11.91 -2.74 6.06
C ARG A 22 -11.30 -4.00 6.67
N HIS A 23 -10.08 -3.89 7.18
CA HIS A 23 -9.28 -5.07 7.57
C HIS A 23 -8.95 -5.15 9.05
N GLY A 24 -8.99 -4.04 9.78
CA GLY A 24 -8.79 -4.00 11.23
C GLY A 24 -7.37 -4.24 11.71
N ASP A 25 -6.41 -4.38 10.81
CA ASP A 25 -5.03 -4.77 11.07
C ASP A 25 -4.12 -3.59 10.78
N PHE A 26 -3.94 -2.72 11.77
CA PHE A 26 -3.25 -1.44 11.60
C PHE A 26 -1.82 -1.59 11.08
N GLU A 27 -1.03 -2.46 11.71
CA GLU A 27 0.39 -2.62 11.35
C GLU A 27 0.56 -3.12 9.92
N THR A 28 -0.19 -4.14 9.54
CA THR A 28 -0.13 -4.68 8.18
C THR A 28 -0.66 -3.67 7.17
N CYS A 29 -1.73 -2.94 7.51
CA CYS A 29 -2.25 -1.89 6.64
C CYS A 29 -1.24 -0.77 6.45
N GLU A 30 -0.54 -0.36 7.51
CA GLU A 30 0.49 0.67 7.42
C GLU A 30 1.63 0.24 6.51
N ASP A 31 2.13 -0.99 6.67
CA ASP A 31 3.16 -1.54 5.81
C ASP A 31 2.70 -1.63 4.35
N ALA A 32 1.46 -2.04 4.13
CA ALA A 32 0.88 -2.12 2.78
C ALA A 32 0.77 -0.74 2.12
N VAL A 33 0.41 0.29 2.89
CA VAL A 33 0.37 1.67 2.39
C VAL A 33 1.77 2.13 2.00
N GLN A 34 2.79 1.85 2.81
CA GLN A 34 4.17 2.17 2.46
C GLN A 34 4.58 1.52 1.14
N GLU A 35 4.24 0.26 0.94
CA GLU A 35 4.49 -0.44 -0.31
C GLU A 35 3.77 0.22 -1.49
N ALA A 36 2.53 0.64 -1.30
CA ALA A 36 1.78 1.33 -2.35
C ALA A 36 2.40 2.68 -2.70
N LEU A 37 2.93 3.41 -1.72
CA LEU A 37 3.63 4.68 -1.95
C LEU A 37 4.91 4.46 -2.76
N ILE A 38 5.65 3.41 -2.46
CA ILE A 38 6.85 3.03 -3.22
C ILE A 38 6.48 2.72 -4.67
N ALA A 39 5.41 1.96 -4.89
CA ALA A 39 4.93 1.65 -6.23
C ALA A 39 4.52 2.91 -7.00
N ALA A 40 3.81 3.84 -6.34
CA ALA A 40 3.42 5.11 -6.95
C ALA A 40 4.65 5.93 -7.34
N ALA A 41 5.66 5.99 -6.48
CA ALA A 41 6.90 6.72 -6.75
C ALA A 41 7.64 6.16 -7.96
N ALA A 42 7.53 4.86 -8.21
CA ALA A 42 8.16 4.21 -9.36
C ALA A 42 7.33 4.36 -10.64
N GLN A 43 6.01 4.26 -10.56
CA GLN A 43 5.13 4.18 -11.74
C GLN A 43 4.61 5.53 -12.24
N TRP A 44 4.22 6.41 -11.34
CA TRP A 44 3.56 7.66 -11.73
C TRP A 44 4.46 8.61 -12.54
N PRO A 45 5.77 8.72 -12.27
CA PRO A 45 6.64 9.53 -13.14
C PRO A 45 6.71 9.03 -14.59
N VAL A 46 6.51 7.73 -14.82
CA VAL A 46 6.56 7.11 -16.14
C VAL A 46 5.18 7.09 -16.79
N ASP A 47 4.17 6.61 -16.06
CA ASP A 47 2.83 6.35 -16.61
C ASP A 47 1.85 7.52 -16.40
N GLY A 48 2.21 8.49 -15.57
CA GLY A 48 1.35 9.59 -15.19
C GLY A 48 0.54 9.29 -13.92
N VAL A 49 0.08 10.36 -13.28
CA VAL A 49 -0.76 10.25 -12.09
C VAL A 49 -2.15 9.77 -12.49
N PRO A 50 -2.70 8.72 -11.86
CA PRO A 50 -4.04 8.23 -12.20
C PRO A 50 -5.12 9.27 -11.87
N ASP A 51 -6.29 9.15 -12.50
CA ASP A 51 -7.41 10.05 -12.29
C ASP A 51 -7.89 10.04 -10.85
N ASN A 52 -7.82 8.88 -10.19
CA ASN A 52 -8.16 8.75 -8.79
C ASN A 52 -6.95 8.22 -8.02
N PRO A 53 -6.03 9.09 -7.61
CA PRO A 53 -4.81 8.66 -6.92
C PRO A 53 -5.07 7.90 -5.61
N ALA A 54 -6.02 8.35 -4.81
CA ALA A 54 -6.38 7.66 -3.57
C ALA A 54 -6.91 6.26 -3.82
N GLY A 55 -7.80 6.10 -4.80
CA GLY A 55 -8.33 4.80 -5.18
C GLY A 55 -7.25 3.85 -5.68
N TRP A 56 -6.31 4.37 -6.47
CA TRP A 56 -5.17 3.60 -6.94
C TRP A 56 -4.33 3.07 -5.77
N LEU A 57 -4.03 3.94 -4.81
CA LEU A 57 -3.26 3.57 -3.62
C LEU A 57 -4.00 2.51 -2.78
N ILE A 58 -5.31 2.68 -2.59
CA ILE A 58 -6.13 1.71 -1.85
C ILE A 58 -6.08 0.34 -2.53
N THR A 59 -6.22 0.31 -3.85
CA THR A 59 -6.20 -0.94 -4.61
C THR A 59 -4.85 -1.65 -4.50
N VAL A 60 -3.75 -0.91 -4.70
CA VAL A 60 -2.40 -1.49 -4.63
C VAL A 60 -2.07 -1.92 -3.21
N ALA A 61 -2.40 -1.10 -2.21
CA ALA A 61 -2.16 -1.44 -0.81
C ALA A 61 -2.95 -2.69 -0.40
N SER A 62 -4.19 -2.83 -0.86
CA SER A 62 -5.01 -4.01 -0.58
C SER A 62 -4.37 -5.28 -1.14
N ARG A 63 -3.82 -5.21 -2.35
CA ARG A 63 -3.09 -6.33 -2.96
C ARG A 63 -1.83 -6.68 -2.18
N ARG A 64 -1.06 -5.67 -1.82
CA ARG A 64 0.18 -5.86 -1.05
C ARG A 64 -0.11 -6.51 0.29
N ARG A 65 -1.19 -6.07 0.94
CA ARG A 65 -1.61 -6.66 2.21
C ARG A 65 -1.85 -8.16 2.08
N VAL A 66 -2.56 -8.58 1.05
CA VAL A 66 -2.83 -10.01 0.80
C VAL A 66 -1.52 -10.77 0.55
N GLU A 67 -0.64 -10.21 -0.27
CA GLU A 67 0.66 -10.82 -0.56
C GLU A 67 1.52 -10.97 0.69
N MET A 68 1.54 -9.95 1.55
CA MET A 68 2.27 -9.98 2.82
C MET A 68 1.76 -11.08 3.74
N LEU A 69 0.44 -11.23 3.86
CA LEU A 69 -0.18 -12.29 4.66
C LEU A 69 0.14 -13.67 4.10
N ARG A 70 0.12 -13.83 2.78
CA ARG A 70 0.50 -15.09 2.13
C ARG A 70 1.97 -15.43 2.36
N GLY A 71 2.84 -14.42 2.29
CA GLY A 71 4.26 -14.58 2.57
C GLY A 71 4.53 -15.06 3.98
N ASP A 72 3.81 -14.51 4.96
CA ASP A 72 3.92 -14.92 6.35
C ASP A 72 3.48 -16.35 6.55
N VAL A 73 2.37 -16.76 5.93
CA VAL A 73 1.89 -18.14 6.00
C VAL A 73 2.90 -19.09 5.38
N ALA A 74 3.45 -18.76 4.20
CA ALA A 74 4.44 -19.57 3.53
C ALA A 74 5.70 -19.75 4.37
N ARG A 75 6.14 -18.68 5.03
CA ARG A 75 7.31 -18.73 5.93
C ARG A 75 7.06 -19.63 7.14
N ARG A 76 5.87 -19.57 7.72
CA ARG A 76 5.49 -20.45 8.84
C ARG A 76 5.56 -21.91 8.44
N TYR A 77 5.07 -22.25 7.27
CA TYR A 77 5.13 -23.63 6.77
C TYR A 77 6.58 -24.09 6.59
N ARG A 78 7.44 -23.26 6.07
CA ARG A 78 8.86 -23.58 5.89
C ARG A 78 9.55 -23.88 7.21
N TRP A 79 9.23 -23.15 8.25
CA TRP A 79 9.86 -23.32 9.56
C TRP A 79 9.44 -24.61 10.26
N ARG A 80 8.31 -25.16 9.89
CA ARG A 80 7.80 -26.41 10.49
C ARG A 80 8.31 -27.67 9.83
N VAL A 81 8.92 -27.53 8.69
CA VAL A 81 9.51 -28.63 7.96
C VAL A 81 10.98 -28.78 8.33
#